data_ab08773da65160bc5ad99e5864cd618d
#
_entry.id   ab08773da65160bc5ad99e5864cd618d
#
_cell.length_a   1.000
_cell.length_b   1.000
_cell.length_c   1.000
_cell.angle_alpha   90.00
_cell.angle_beta   90.00
_cell.angle_gamma   90.00
#
_symmetry.space_group_name_H-M   'P 1'
#
loop_
_entity.id
_entity.type
_entity.pdbx_description
1 polymer ?
#
loop_
_entity_poly.entity_id
_entity_poly.type
_entity_poly.pdbx_seq_one_letter_code
_entity_poly.pdbx_strand_id
1 'polypeptide(L)'
;MKNFYLISLVFIIFVFNTETSEGQQLTQIRIPDLEKILSSGEDKLLVINFWATWCPPCVKELTHFQKVAKEYNKDKVSFLLVSLDFPSQIDSRLKPFLKKNKVALDVVLMMDTDHNEWIDKVDPSWQGNIPVTLMLNNPRKIRKFHSGDMNETELRDMINSLL
;
A
#
# COMPACT_ATOMS: atom_id res chain seq x y z
N MET A 1 -62.11 -17.46 -39.62
CA MET A 1 -60.90 -18.00 -39.01
C MET A 1 -59.98 -16.83 -38.68
N LYS A 2 -59.93 -16.47 -37.41
CA LYS A 2 -59.14 -15.30 -36.91
C LYS A 2 -57.86 -15.80 -36.24
N ASN A 3 -56.69 -15.54 -36.83
CA ASN A 3 -55.41 -15.89 -36.27
C ASN A 3 -55.05 -14.87 -35.19
N PHE A 4 -54.97 -15.33 -33.93
CA PHE A 4 -54.42 -14.58 -32.83
C PHE A 4 -52.91 -14.83 -32.76
N TYR A 5 -52.12 -13.81 -33.08
CA TYR A 5 -50.69 -13.81 -32.80
C TYR A 5 -50.43 -13.36 -31.39
N LEU A 6 -50.01 -14.32 -30.52
CA LEU A 6 -49.51 -14.02 -29.19
C LEU A 6 -48.08 -13.44 -29.33
N ILE A 7 -47.95 -12.14 -29.10
CA ILE A 7 -46.63 -11.48 -28.97
C ILE A 7 -46.15 -11.69 -27.56
N SER A 8 -45.23 -12.63 -27.36
CA SER A 8 -44.53 -12.84 -26.09
C SER A 8 -43.48 -11.75 -25.85
N LEU A 9 -43.79 -10.82 -24.96
CA LEU A 9 -42.85 -9.75 -24.57
C LEU A 9 -41.83 -10.32 -23.59
N VAL A 10 -40.65 -10.68 -24.08
CA VAL A 10 -39.52 -11.12 -23.24
C VAL A 10 -38.90 -9.87 -22.61
N PHE A 11 -39.21 -9.68 -21.32
CA PHE A 11 -38.58 -8.64 -20.49
C PHE A 11 -37.20 -9.12 -20.09
N ILE A 12 -36.16 -8.64 -20.78
CA ILE A 12 -34.75 -8.88 -20.38
C ILE A 12 -34.47 -7.97 -19.20
N ILE A 13 -34.49 -8.54 -17.99
CA ILE A 13 -34.04 -7.86 -16.78
C ILE A 13 -32.51 -7.77 -16.84
N PHE A 14 -32.01 -6.60 -17.22
CA PHE A 14 -30.60 -6.27 -17.08
C PHE A 14 -30.31 -6.07 -15.57
N VAL A 15 -29.82 -7.12 -14.92
CA VAL A 15 -29.32 -7.03 -13.56
C VAL A 15 -28.00 -6.25 -13.64
N PHE A 16 -28.04 -4.95 -13.38
CA PHE A 16 -26.86 -4.16 -13.11
C PHE A 16 -26.25 -4.70 -11.81
N ASN A 17 -25.22 -5.56 -11.93
CA ASN A 17 -24.32 -5.81 -10.83
C ASN A 17 -23.59 -4.50 -10.56
N THR A 18 -24.09 -3.71 -9.62
CA THR A 18 -23.31 -2.64 -9.01
C THR A 18 -22.22 -3.33 -8.17
N GLU A 19 -21.03 -3.48 -8.74
CA GLU A 19 -19.86 -3.74 -7.93
C GLU A 19 -19.72 -2.55 -6.99
N THR A 20 -20.17 -2.75 -5.74
CA THR A 20 -19.82 -1.86 -4.65
C THR A 20 -18.30 -1.97 -4.51
N SER A 21 -17.59 -0.96 -5.01
CA SER A 21 -16.21 -0.73 -4.67
C SER A 21 -16.15 -0.59 -3.15
N GLU A 22 -15.89 -1.70 -2.46
CA GLU A 22 -15.53 -1.65 -1.03
C GLU A 22 -14.33 -0.72 -0.95
N GLY A 23 -14.57 0.47 -0.38
CA GLY A 23 -13.52 1.43 -0.15
C GLY A 23 -12.44 0.73 0.67
N GLN A 24 -11.21 0.73 0.17
CA GLN A 24 -10.04 0.15 0.84
C GLN A 24 -10.09 0.51 2.33
N GLN A 25 -10.33 -0.49 3.17
CA GLN A 25 -10.45 -0.28 4.61
C GLN A 25 -9.04 0.02 5.14
N LEU A 26 -8.82 1.28 5.53
CA LEU A 26 -7.54 1.71 6.10
C LEU A 26 -7.32 1.01 7.44
N THR A 27 -6.36 0.10 7.47
CA THR A 27 -5.97 -0.62 8.68
C THR A 27 -5.11 0.30 9.55
N GLN A 28 -5.44 0.37 10.84
CA GLN A 28 -4.67 1.08 11.85
C GLN A 28 -3.77 0.07 12.56
N ILE A 29 -2.48 0.38 12.66
CA ILE A 29 -1.49 -0.49 13.31
C ILE A 29 -0.80 0.24 14.46
N ARG A 30 -0.31 -0.53 15.42
CA ARG A 30 0.54 -0.08 16.53
C ARG A 30 1.89 -0.79 16.50
N ILE A 31 2.79 -0.41 17.40
CA ILE A 31 4.13 -0.99 17.51
C ILE A 31 4.13 -2.52 17.47
N PRO A 32 3.28 -3.26 18.24
CA PRO A 32 3.27 -4.71 18.18
C PRO A 32 2.88 -5.27 16.79
N ASP A 33 2.02 -4.58 16.05
CA ASP A 33 1.64 -5.00 14.70
C ASP A 33 2.76 -4.73 13.70
N LEU A 34 3.45 -3.59 13.83
CA LEU A 34 4.65 -3.30 13.05
C LEU A 34 5.73 -4.36 13.30
N GLU A 35 5.98 -4.76 14.55
CA GLU A 35 6.95 -5.81 14.90
C GLU A 35 6.59 -7.16 14.25
N LYS A 36 5.30 -7.52 14.21
CA LYS A 36 4.84 -8.72 13.47
C LYS A 36 5.13 -8.62 11.97
N ILE A 37 4.87 -7.44 11.37
CA ILE A 37 5.18 -7.20 9.96
C ILE A 37 6.69 -7.35 9.72
N LEU A 38 7.52 -6.74 10.55
CA LEU A 38 8.98 -6.78 10.44
C LEU A 38 9.57 -8.17 10.69
N SER A 39 8.87 -9.04 11.44
CA SER A 39 9.27 -10.42 11.74
C SER A 39 8.58 -11.47 10.87
N SER A 40 7.89 -11.07 9.80
CA SER A 40 7.19 -11.99 8.89
C SER A 40 8.12 -13.12 8.43
N GLY A 41 7.62 -14.36 8.52
CA GLY A 41 8.32 -15.57 8.05
C GLY A 41 7.99 -15.96 6.61
N GLU A 42 7.26 -15.14 5.88
CA GLU A 42 6.93 -15.42 4.48
C GLU A 42 8.16 -15.28 3.58
N ASP A 43 8.37 -16.25 2.68
CA ASP A 43 9.46 -16.20 1.69
C ASP A 43 9.06 -15.36 0.47
N LYS A 44 8.85 -14.10 0.72
CA LYS A 44 8.68 -13.06 -0.31
C LYS A 44 9.37 -11.77 0.10
N LEU A 45 9.78 -10.97 -0.88
CA LEU A 45 10.35 -9.66 -0.62
C LEU A 45 9.23 -8.69 -0.23
N LEU A 46 9.28 -8.18 0.99
CA LEU A 46 8.36 -7.15 1.48
C LEU A 46 9.02 -5.78 1.33
N VAL A 47 8.40 -4.91 0.54
CA VAL A 47 8.80 -3.52 0.32
C VAL A 47 7.89 -2.63 1.16
N ILE A 48 8.42 -2.09 2.25
CA ILE A 48 7.70 -1.22 3.19
C ILE A 48 8.18 0.21 2.97
N ASN A 49 7.27 1.10 2.62
CA ASN A 49 7.56 2.52 2.48
C ASN A 49 6.86 3.32 3.59
N PHE A 50 7.62 4.13 4.32
CA PHE A 50 7.12 5.05 5.35
C PHE A 50 6.97 6.43 4.76
N TRP A 51 5.75 6.96 4.80
CA TRP A 51 5.36 8.17 4.09
C TRP A 51 4.27 8.96 4.82
N ALA A 52 3.92 10.14 4.32
CA ALA A 52 2.75 10.89 4.78
C ALA A 52 2.19 11.79 3.66
N THR A 53 0.92 12.15 3.78
CA THR A 53 0.25 13.04 2.81
C THR A 53 0.78 14.49 2.84
N TRP A 54 1.40 14.88 3.93
CA TRP A 54 2.02 16.22 4.11
C TRP A 54 3.49 16.26 3.68
N CYS A 55 4.05 15.16 3.20
CA CYS A 55 5.44 15.03 2.75
C CYS A 55 5.52 15.11 1.21
N PRO A 56 5.92 16.22 0.61
CA PRO A 56 5.93 16.37 -0.85
C PRO A 56 6.75 15.33 -1.60
N PRO A 57 8.01 14.99 -1.21
CA PRO A 57 8.77 13.94 -1.87
C PRO A 57 8.10 12.57 -1.77
N CYS A 58 7.48 12.23 -0.61
CA CYS A 58 6.73 10.99 -0.44
C CYS A 58 5.57 10.89 -1.44
N VAL A 59 4.79 11.96 -1.57
CA VAL A 59 3.65 12.01 -2.50
C VAL A 59 4.11 11.84 -3.95
N LYS A 60 5.26 12.41 -4.30
CA LYS A 60 5.83 12.28 -5.64
C LYS A 60 6.23 10.84 -5.95
N GLU A 61 6.95 10.17 -5.04
CA GLU A 61 7.42 8.80 -5.26
C GLU A 61 6.28 7.75 -5.25
N LEU A 62 5.15 8.03 -4.59
CA LEU A 62 4.03 7.12 -4.51
C LEU A 62 3.55 6.64 -5.89
N THR A 63 3.61 7.50 -6.91
CA THR A 63 3.27 7.12 -8.29
C THR A 63 4.25 6.11 -8.86
N HIS A 64 5.53 6.19 -8.50
CA HIS A 64 6.58 5.25 -8.91
C HIS A 64 6.34 3.88 -8.26
N PHE A 65 6.04 3.85 -6.95
CA PHE A 65 5.68 2.62 -6.25
C PHE A 65 4.46 1.93 -6.87
N GLN A 66 3.39 2.67 -7.19
CA GLN A 66 2.21 2.10 -7.82
C GLN A 66 2.46 1.52 -9.22
N LYS A 67 3.38 2.11 -9.99
CA LYS A 67 3.74 1.59 -11.31
C LYS A 67 4.60 0.34 -11.18
N VAL A 68 5.69 0.42 -10.41
CA VAL A 68 6.64 -0.68 -10.24
C VAL A 68 5.96 -1.90 -9.61
N ALA A 69 5.07 -1.72 -8.64
CA ALA A 69 4.36 -2.82 -8.00
C ALA A 69 3.55 -3.69 -8.98
N LYS A 70 3.07 -3.13 -10.09
CA LYS A 70 2.33 -3.88 -11.13
C LYS A 70 3.23 -4.80 -11.96
N GLU A 71 4.53 -4.62 -11.91
CA GLU A 71 5.50 -5.39 -12.68
C GLU A 71 5.85 -6.71 -11.98
N TYR A 72 5.54 -6.84 -10.68
CA TYR A 72 5.93 -8.00 -9.88
C TYR A 72 4.74 -8.90 -9.53
N ASN A 73 5.02 -10.22 -9.49
CA ASN A 73 4.07 -11.18 -8.94
C ASN A 73 3.97 -10.98 -7.41
N LYS A 74 2.76 -10.86 -6.90
CA LYS A 74 2.46 -10.65 -5.48
C LYS A 74 2.94 -11.78 -4.56
N ASP A 75 3.13 -12.98 -5.11
CA ASP A 75 3.69 -14.11 -4.38
C ASP A 75 5.21 -13.98 -4.16
N LYS A 76 5.88 -13.11 -4.92
CA LYS A 76 7.32 -12.86 -4.83
C LYS A 76 7.66 -11.53 -4.17
N VAL A 77 6.88 -10.48 -4.49
CA VAL A 77 7.10 -9.13 -3.97
C VAL A 77 5.78 -8.54 -3.50
N SER A 78 5.73 -8.07 -2.29
CA SER A 78 4.58 -7.34 -1.74
C SER A 78 4.99 -5.93 -1.32
N PHE A 79 4.05 -4.99 -1.48
CA PHE A 79 4.24 -3.59 -1.15
C PHE A 79 3.30 -3.19 -0.03
N LEU A 80 3.84 -2.51 0.97
CA LEU A 80 3.10 -1.97 2.09
C LEU A 80 3.47 -0.49 2.29
N LEU A 81 2.48 0.37 2.28
CA LEU A 81 2.63 1.79 2.58
C LEU A 81 2.24 2.05 4.04
N VAL A 82 3.18 2.44 4.87
CA VAL A 82 2.94 2.82 6.27
C VAL A 82 2.81 4.33 6.34
N SER A 83 1.57 4.81 6.51
CA SER A 83 1.31 6.25 6.66
C SER A 83 1.69 6.71 8.07
N LEU A 84 2.36 7.85 8.14
CA LEU A 84 2.69 8.59 9.35
C LEU A 84 1.84 9.86 9.48
N ASP A 85 0.68 9.90 8.82
CA ASP A 85 -0.30 10.96 9.02
C ASP A 85 -0.84 10.91 10.46
N PHE A 86 -1.27 12.07 10.96
CA PHE A 86 -1.85 12.13 12.30
C PHE A 86 -3.18 11.34 12.36
N PRO A 87 -3.40 10.51 13.40
CA PRO A 87 -4.65 9.75 13.57
C PRO A 87 -5.91 10.61 13.53
N SER A 88 -5.84 11.85 14.02
CA SER A 88 -6.94 12.82 13.97
C SER A 88 -7.30 13.29 12.55
N GLN A 89 -6.44 13.02 11.57
CA GLN A 89 -6.62 13.44 10.16
C GLN A 89 -7.00 12.29 9.22
N ILE A 90 -7.35 11.12 9.73
CA ILE A 90 -7.76 9.95 8.92
C ILE A 90 -8.86 10.34 7.93
N ASP A 91 -9.99 10.84 8.42
CA ASP A 91 -11.16 11.09 7.58
C ASP A 91 -11.06 12.42 6.83
N SER A 92 -10.37 13.42 7.41
CA SER A 92 -10.25 14.76 6.80
C SER A 92 -9.16 14.86 5.75
N ARG A 93 -8.13 14.00 5.81
CA ARG A 93 -6.96 14.10 4.94
C ARG A 93 -6.52 12.79 4.30
N LEU A 94 -6.21 11.73 5.08
CA LEU A 94 -5.61 10.51 4.55
C LEU A 94 -6.58 9.78 3.60
N LYS A 95 -7.79 9.43 4.04
CA LYS A 95 -8.78 8.74 3.18
C LYS A 95 -9.12 9.53 1.91
N PRO A 96 -9.40 10.84 1.96
CA PRO A 96 -9.61 11.64 0.75
C PRO A 96 -8.41 11.63 -0.19
N PHE A 97 -7.18 11.69 0.36
CA PHE A 97 -5.96 11.62 -0.43
C PHE A 97 -5.84 10.27 -1.16
N LEU A 98 -6.00 9.16 -0.45
CA LEU A 98 -5.92 7.80 -1.03
C LEU A 98 -6.93 7.63 -2.17
N LYS A 99 -8.17 8.08 -1.95
CA LYS A 99 -9.24 8.03 -2.97
C LYS A 99 -8.90 8.90 -4.19
N LYS A 100 -8.52 10.17 -3.97
CA LYS A 100 -8.18 11.12 -5.05
C LYS A 100 -7.03 10.61 -5.92
N ASN A 101 -6.00 10.03 -5.31
CA ASN A 101 -4.81 9.55 -6.01
C ASN A 101 -4.93 8.08 -6.45
N LYS A 102 -6.10 7.46 -6.26
CA LYS A 102 -6.39 6.05 -6.64
C LYS A 102 -5.27 5.11 -6.18
N VAL A 103 -4.87 5.26 -4.89
CA VAL A 103 -3.83 4.42 -4.30
C VAL A 103 -4.35 2.99 -4.21
N ALA A 104 -3.72 2.07 -4.95
CA ALA A 104 -4.14 0.67 -5.07
C ALA A 104 -3.23 -0.29 -4.27
N LEU A 105 -2.18 0.23 -3.64
CA LEU A 105 -1.30 -0.54 -2.75
C LEU A 105 -1.93 -0.66 -1.36
N ASP A 106 -1.50 -1.67 -0.61
CA ASP A 106 -1.91 -1.82 0.78
C ASP A 106 -1.38 -0.66 1.61
N VAL A 107 -2.28 -0.01 2.35
CA VAL A 107 -1.96 1.13 3.21
C VAL A 107 -2.38 0.84 4.63
N VAL A 108 -1.46 1.08 5.56
CA VAL A 108 -1.75 1.07 7.00
C VAL A 108 -1.39 2.43 7.60
N LEU A 109 -2.07 2.81 8.68
CA LEU A 109 -1.73 4.01 9.46
C LEU A 109 -1.06 3.61 10.76
N MET A 110 0.11 4.16 11.03
CA MET A 110 0.79 4.04 12.31
C MET A 110 0.11 4.94 13.35
N MET A 111 -0.41 4.32 14.41
CA MET A 111 -1.14 5.03 15.46
C MET A 111 -0.24 5.59 16.56
N ASP A 112 0.95 4.99 16.73
CA ASP A 112 1.91 5.43 17.73
C ASP A 112 2.76 6.56 17.16
N THR A 113 2.44 7.78 17.60
CA THR A 113 2.99 9.02 17.04
C THR A 113 4.34 9.42 17.62
N ASP A 114 4.77 8.84 18.73
CA ASP A 114 6.15 8.99 19.20
C ASP A 114 7.08 8.08 18.40
N HIS A 115 7.68 8.65 17.38
CA HIS A 115 8.53 7.91 16.48
C HIS A 115 9.79 7.33 17.17
N ASN A 116 10.27 7.95 18.26
CA ASN A 116 11.45 7.48 18.97
C ASN A 116 11.26 6.10 19.61
N GLU A 117 10.00 5.66 19.83
CA GLU A 117 9.72 4.36 20.43
C GLU A 117 9.89 3.18 19.46
N TRP A 118 9.92 3.44 18.13
CA TRP A 118 9.86 2.35 17.17
C TRP A 118 10.72 2.50 15.91
N ILE A 119 11.26 3.69 15.58
CA ILE A 119 12.06 3.85 14.35
C ILE A 119 13.30 2.96 14.35
N ASP A 120 13.97 2.77 15.48
CA ASP A 120 15.14 1.90 15.62
C ASP A 120 14.80 0.42 15.35
N LYS A 121 13.56 0.00 15.54
CA LYS A 121 13.08 -1.35 15.22
C LYS A 121 12.97 -1.56 13.70
N VAL A 122 12.70 -0.49 12.97
CA VAL A 122 12.69 -0.49 11.50
C VAL A 122 14.12 -0.49 10.97
N ASP A 123 14.93 0.45 11.39
CA ASP A 123 16.37 0.46 11.09
C ASP A 123 17.11 1.37 12.08
N PRO A 124 18.21 0.90 12.72
CA PRO A 124 18.97 1.71 13.68
C PRO A 124 19.61 2.97 13.07
N SER A 125 19.74 3.06 11.76
CA SER A 125 20.25 4.24 11.06
C SER A 125 19.19 5.27 10.73
N TRP A 126 17.91 4.96 10.94
CA TRP A 126 16.82 5.89 10.61
C TRP A 126 16.75 7.07 11.57
N GLN A 127 16.87 8.27 11.05
CA GLN A 127 16.87 9.53 11.83
C GLN A 127 15.46 10.20 11.88
N GLY A 128 14.39 9.45 11.54
CA GLY A 128 13.02 9.97 11.58
C GLY A 128 12.60 10.78 10.35
N ASN A 129 13.48 10.96 9.36
CA ASN A 129 13.13 11.61 8.09
C ASN A 129 12.27 10.69 7.21
N ILE A 130 11.40 11.26 6.38
CA ILE A 130 10.62 10.54 5.36
C ILE A 130 10.76 11.22 3.98
N PRO A 131 10.64 10.45 2.89
CA PRO A 131 10.32 9.03 2.84
C PRO A 131 11.50 8.14 3.19
N VAL A 132 11.20 6.93 3.65
CA VAL A 132 12.19 5.85 3.75
C VAL A 132 11.56 4.54 3.30
N THR A 133 12.38 3.64 2.76
CA THR A 133 11.94 2.33 2.31
C THR A 133 12.79 1.24 2.94
N LEU A 134 12.12 0.27 3.56
CA LEU A 134 12.73 -0.97 4.03
C LEU A 134 12.31 -2.12 3.12
N MET A 135 13.27 -2.86 2.58
CA MET A 135 13.03 -4.11 1.86
C MET A 135 13.54 -5.26 2.69
N LEU A 136 12.70 -6.24 2.96
CA LEU A 136 13.06 -7.37 3.80
C LEU A 136 12.49 -8.70 3.29
N ASN A 137 13.25 -9.78 3.51
CA ASN A 137 12.81 -11.17 3.43
C ASN A 137 13.57 -11.94 4.51
N ASN A 138 12.92 -12.21 5.65
CA ASN A 138 13.58 -12.80 6.80
C ASN A 138 14.08 -14.23 6.55
N PRO A 139 13.32 -15.16 5.91
CA PRO A 139 13.84 -16.46 5.54
C PRO A 139 15.14 -16.42 4.73
N ARG A 140 15.26 -15.44 3.84
CA ARG A 140 16.46 -15.25 3.00
C ARG A 140 17.52 -14.33 3.63
N LYS A 141 17.28 -13.83 4.86
CA LYS A 141 18.16 -12.88 5.58
C LYS A 141 18.42 -11.58 4.80
N ILE A 142 17.44 -11.16 4.01
CA ILE A 142 17.51 -9.91 3.25
C ILE A 142 16.94 -8.80 4.12
N ARG A 143 17.72 -7.72 4.28
CA ARG A 143 17.27 -6.47 4.90
C ARG A 143 18.05 -5.32 4.26
N LYS A 144 17.34 -4.43 3.55
CA LYS A 144 17.92 -3.28 2.88
C LYS A 144 17.11 -2.04 3.22
N PHE A 145 17.73 -1.08 3.86
CA PHE A 145 17.14 0.22 4.18
C PHE A 145 17.62 1.29 3.19
N HIS A 146 16.69 2.14 2.76
CA HIS A 146 16.96 3.31 1.91
C HIS A 146 16.29 4.54 2.51
N SER A 147 17.05 5.63 2.65
CA SER A 147 16.58 6.93 3.13
C SER A 147 16.53 7.92 1.97
N GLY A 148 15.37 8.56 1.79
CA GLY A 148 15.08 9.45 0.67
C GLY A 148 14.09 8.84 -0.33
N ASP A 149 13.63 9.68 -1.28
CA ASP A 149 12.73 9.25 -2.35
C ASP A 149 13.47 8.42 -3.41
N MET A 150 12.73 7.52 -4.04
CA MET A 150 13.22 6.69 -5.15
C MET A 150 12.39 6.94 -6.40
N ASN A 151 13.06 7.02 -7.56
CA ASN A 151 12.37 6.95 -8.84
C ASN A 151 12.11 5.49 -9.27
N GLU A 152 11.38 5.30 -10.38
CA GLU A 152 10.98 3.97 -10.88
C GLU A 152 12.17 3.06 -11.16
N THR A 153 13.25 3.60 -11.72
CA THR A 153 14.46 2.83 -12.07
C THR A 153 15.18 2.38 -10.80
N GLU A 154 15.43 3.29 -9.87
CA GLU A 154 16.09 3.00 -8.59
C GLU A 154 15.33 1.94 -7.79
N LEU A 155 14.00 2.09 -7.70
CA LEU A 155 13.14 1.13 -6.99
C LEU A 155 13.19 -0.25 -7.64
N ARG A 156 13.09 -0.32 -8.97
CA ARG A 156 13.15 -1.57 -9.75
C ARG A 156 14.51 -2.25 -9.61
N ASP A 157 15.59 -1.50 -9.77
CA ASP A 157 16.95 -2.02 -9.68
C ASP A 157 17.24 -2.57 -8.28
N MET A 158 16.80 -1.87 -7.24
CA MET A 158 16.94 -2.33 -5.87
C MET A 158 16.16 -3.62 -5.63
N ILE A 159 14.90 -3.72 -6.05
CA ILE A 159 14.10 -4.94 -5.93
C ILE A 159 14.78 -6.09 -6.67
N ASN A 160 15.19 -5.89 -7.93
CA ASN A 160 15.81 -6.95 -8.74
C ASN A 160 17.14 -7.44 -8.16
N SER A 161 17.86 -6.57 -7.46
CA SER A 161 19.14 -6.96 -6.80
C SER A 161 18.93 -7.88 -5.58
N LEU A 162 17.69 -7.97 -5.07
CA LEU A 162 17.33 -8.72 -3.86
C LEU A 162 16.50 -9.99 -4.15
N LEU A 163 16.07 -10.20 -5.39
CA LEU A 163 15.32 -11.39 -5.84
C LEU A 163 16.25 -12.52 -6.26
#